data_e1e9197bfdbb1658b2f2005b0aac725a
#
_entry.id   e1e9197bfdbb1658b2f2005b0aac725a
#
_cell.length_a   1.000
_cell.length_b   1.000
_cell.length_c   1.000
_cell.angle_alpha   90.00
_cell.angle_beta   90.00
_cell.angle_gamma   90.00
#
_symmetry.space_group_name_H-M   'P 1'
#
loop_
_entity.id
_entity.type
_entity.pdbx_description
1 polymer ?
#
loop_
_entity_poly.entity_id
_entity_poly.type
_entity_poly.pdbx_seq_one_letter_code
_entity_poly.pdbx_strand_id
1 'polypeptide(L)'
;MSDDTTNTVPAWYSLEQIQLIQHDLLGSAAKILVLCLGGKGGVGKTTIALQVADLCAEVGPVLAIDTDPANRHFHTALMQETNPGSDNFVPRRPDITCFRQRLRAEDSTGRVDPTLAQDMIEHVIEAAERFVVVDFPAGDTETTRRCAEIIIESCRESNIRLAVVVAAGAVDPTALDVLRELKPMLIACDRAILAKNTAQATNFDYLESSDLVKALRKQPNFRVIEIEKIGERLIEALRVQNMTWQTLANTAPMRLRVEGRRLRRNFHQVWRDALRP
;
A
#
# COMPACT_ATOMS: atom_id res chain seq x y z
N MET A 1 19.13 12.71 37.61
CA MET A 1 19.31 13.45 36.35
C MET A 1 19.10 12.42 35.26
N SER A 2 17.88 12.35 34.74
CA SER A 2 17.48 11.45 33.63
C SER A 2 17.73 12.22 32.35
N ASP A 3 18.79 11.81 31.64
CA ASP A 3 19.03 12.23 30.26
C ASP A 3 17.95 11.66 29.36
N ASP A 4 16.93 12.46 29.13
CA ASP A 4 15.87 12.19 28.16
C ASP A 4 16.38 12.61 26.77
N THR A 5 17.35 11.87 26.26
CA THR A 5 17.77 11.98 24.86
C THR A 5 16.68 11.35 24.00
N THR A 6 15.60 12.08 23.76
CA THR A 6 14.69 11.83 22.66
C THR A 6 15.51 11.84 21.37
N ASN A 7 15.84 10.64 20.91
CA ASN A 7 16.54 10.41 19.64
C ASN A 7 15.56 10.75 18.50
N THR A 8 15.29 12.04 18.31
CA THR A 8 14.44 12.52 17.22
C THR A 8 15.20 12.31 15.93
N VAL A 9 14.81 11.24 15.21
CA VAL A 9 15.23 11.03 13.82
C VAL A 9 14.94 12.33 13.05
N PRO A 10 15.90 12.94 12.36
CA PRO A 10 15.67 14.17 11.63
C PRO A 10 14.48 14.00 10.68
N ALA A 11 13.52 14.92 10.74
CA ALA A 11 12.39 14.92 9.84
C ALA A 11 12.90 14.94 8.39
N TRP A 12 12.33 14.04 7.56
CA TRP A 12 12.73 13.91 6.16
C TRP A 12 12.26 15.09 5.30
N TYR A 13 11.19 15.75 5.75
CA TYR A 13 10.55 16.90 5.11
C TYR A 13 10.40 18.08 6.07
N SER A 14 10.40 19.31 5.54
CA SER A 14 10.02 20.51 6.30
C SER A 14 8.51 20.52 6.56
N LEU A 15 8.05 21.34 7.51
CA LEU A 15 6.61 21.48 7.81
C LEU A 15 5.80 21.90 6.58
N GLU A 16 6.30 22.79 5.74
CA GLU A 16 5.65 23.22 4.50
C GLU A 16 5.55 22.06 3.50
N GLN A 17 6.60 21.26 3.37
CA GLN A 17 6.60 20.08 2.54
C GLN A 17 5.60 19.03 3.04
N ILE A 18 5.52 18.81 4.36
CA ILE A 18 4.54 17.91 4.98
C ILE A 18 3.12 18.36 4.63
N GLN A 19 2.79 19.64 4.83
CA GLN A 19 1.48 20.19 4.51
C GLN A 19 1.13 20.03 3.02
N LEU A 20 2.10 20.29 2.14
CA LEU A 20 1.92 20.14 0.71
C LEU A 20 1.69 18.68 0.30
N ILE A 21 2.43 17.74 0.89
CA ILE A 21 2.23 16.31 0.62
C ILE A 21 0.89 15.83 1.17
N GLN A 22 0.49 16.26 2.38
CA GLN A 22 -0.83 15.96 2.92
C GLN A 22 -1.95 16.44 1.98
N HIS A 23 -1.83 17.67 1.48
CA HIS A 23 -2.78 18.20 0.50
C HIS A 23 -2.79 17.37 -0.79
N ASP A 24 -1.62 16.99 -1.32
CA ASP A 24 -1.49 16.16 -2.51
C ASP A 24 -2.10 14.75 -2.32
N LEU A 25 -2.06 14.20 -1.11
CA LEU A 25 -2.60 12.87 -0.83
C LEU A 25 -4.10 12.90 -0.51
N LEU A 26 -4.55 13.87 0.25
CA LEU A 26 -5.91 13.94 0.77
C LEU A 26 -6.85 14.78 -0.11
N GLY A 27 -6.34 15.82 -0.77
CA GLY A 27 -7.20 16.82 -1.38
C GLY A 27 -8.09 17.48 -0.32
N SER A 28 -9.41 17.44 -0.53
CA SER A 28 -10.42 17.90 0.43
C SER A 28 -10.97 16.80 1.34
N ALA A 29 -10.52 15.54 1.17
CA ALA A 29 -11.01 14.42 1.96
C ALA A 29 -10.47 14.45 3.40
N ALA A 30 -11.25 13.91 4.33
CA ALA A 30 -10.82 13.75 5.72
C ALA A 30 -9.72 12.69 5.85
N LYS A 31 -9.77 11.65 5.01
CA LYS A 31 -8.92 10.47 5.06
C LYS A 31 -8.65 9.93 3.65
N ILE A 32 -7.58 9.18 3.45
CA ILE A 32 -7.34 8.38 2.24
C ILE A 32 -7.23 6.90 2.61
N LEU A 33 -7.92 6.06 1.84
CA LEU A 33 -7.80 4.60 1.86
C LEU A 33 -7.11 4.15 0.57
N VAL A 34 -5.97 3.46 0.70
CA VAL A 34 -5.22 2.90 -0.43
C VAL A 34 -5.29 1.38 -0.38
N LEU A 35 -5.92 0.77 -1.38
CA LEU A 35 -6.01 -0.68 -1.54
C LEU A 35 -4.93 -1.17 -2.50
N CYS A 36 -4.04 -2.06 -2.04
CA CYS A 36 -2.96 -2.65 -2.84
C CYS A 36 -3.34 -4.07 -3.27
N LEU A 37 -3.61 -4.25 -4.55
CA LEU A 37 -4.16 -5.45 -5.18
C LEU A 37 -3.19 -6.04 -6.21
N GLY A 38 -3.41 -7.32 -6.60
CA GLY A 38 -2.67 -7.95 -7.68
C GLY A 38 -3.09 -9.40 -7.88
N GLY A 39 -2.98 -9.89 -9.13
CA GLY A 39 -3.53 -11.19 -9.54
C GLY A 39 -2.76 -12.38 -9.01
N LYS A 40 -1.46 -12.27 -8.71
CA LYS A 40 -0.61 -13.40 -8.33
C LYS A 40 0.34 -13.07 -7.18
N GLY A 41 0.82 -14.10 -6.50
CA GLY A 41 1.92 -13.99 -5.54
C GLY A 41 3.21 -13.50 -6.21
N GLY A 42 3.97 -12.64 -5.54
CA GLY A 42 5.27 -12.18 -6.03
C GLY A 42 5.25 -10.98 -6.99
N VAL A 43 4.10 -10.48 -7.41
CA VAL A 43 4.01 -9.28 -8.29
C VAL A 43 4.39 -7.97 -7.59
N GLY A 44 4.57 -7.99 -6.27
CA GLY A 44 5.06 -6.84 -5.50
C GLY A 44 4.02 -6.04 -4.73
N LYS A 45 2.80 -6.55 -4.51
CA LYS A 45 1.75 -5.89 -3.72
C LYS A 45 2.25 -5.35 -2.38
N THR A 46 2.78 -6.24 -1.55
CA THR A 46 3.32 -5.88 -0.23
C THR A 46 4.45 -4.86 -0.32
N THR A 47 5.31 -4.95 -1.33
CA THR A 47 6.37 -3.93 -1.56
C THR A 47 5.76 -2.57 -1.85
N ILE A 48 4.70 -2.52 -2.66
CA ILE A 48 3.94 -1.32 -2.98
C ILE A 48 3.27 -0.78 -1.71
N ALA A 49 2.57 -1.63 -0.96
CA ALA A 49 1.91 -1.23 0.29
C ALA A 49 2.91 -0.64 1.30
N LEU A 50 4.10 -1.25 1.43
CA LEU A 50 5.18 -0.74 2.29
C LEU A 50 5.71 0.63 1.82
N GLN A 51 5.85 0.86 0.51
CA GLN A 51 6.29 2.15 -0.02
C GLN A 51 5.26 3.25 0.21
N VAL A 52 3.97 2.94 -0.01
CA VAL A 52 2.87 3.88 0.24
C VAL A 52 2.75 4.19 1.73
N ALA A 53 2.80 3.18 2.59
CA ALA A 53 2.76 3.37 4.04
C ALA A 53 3.96 4.22 4.54
N ASP A 54 5.16 4.00 3.99
CA ASP A 54 6.35 4.79 4.33
C ASP A 54 6.23 6.25 3.91
N LEU A 55 5.68 6.54 2.72
CA LEU A 55 5.39 7.92 2.29
C LEU A 55 4.37 8.60 3.21
N CYS A 56 3.25 7.90 3.49
CA CYS A 56 2.20 8.44 4.34
C CYS A 56 2.68 8.72 5.77
N ALA A 57 3.53 7.85 6.31
CA ALA A 57 4.10 7.99 7.65
C ALA A 57 5.06 9.19 7.81
N GLU A 58 5.58 9.74 6.72
CA GLU A 58 6.35 11.00 6.78
C GLU A 58 5.46 12.23 6.99
N VAL A 59 4.17 12.09 6.78
CA VAL A 59 3.23 13.22 6.82
C VAL A 59 2.11 13.05 7.84
N GLY A 60 2.01 11.90 8.48
CA GLY A 60 1.04 11.66 9.56
C GLY A 60 0.93 10.19 9.95
N PRO A 61 0.21 9.88 11.03
CA PRO A 61 -0.01 8.51 11.46
C PRO A 61 -0.72 7.67 10.40
N VAL A 62 -0.29 6.40 10.27
CA VAL A 62 -0.78 5.44 9.29
C VAL A 62 -1.39 4.23 9.97
N LEU A 63 -2.58 3.85 9.53
CA LEU A 63 -3.18 2.56 9.80
C LEU A 63 -2.87 1.62 8.63
N ALA A 64 -2.17 0.53 8.89
CA ALA A 64 -1.87 -0.52 7.94
C ALA A 64 -2.72 -1.76 8.24
N ILE A 65 -3.32 -2.37 7.22
CA ILE A 65 -4.15 -3.57 7.37
C ILE A 65 -3.59 -4.67 6.48
N ASP A 66 -3.11 -5.76 7.08
CA ASP A 66 -2.67 -6.95 6.37
C ASP A 66 -3.85 -7.93 6.28
N THR A 67 -4.36 -8.14 5.07
CA THR A 67 -5.52 -9.00 4.84
C THR A 67 -5.18 -10.37 4.26
N ASP A 68 -3.88 -10.67 4.07
CA ASP A 68 -3.43 -11.98 3.57
C ASP A 68 -3.49 -13.03 4.71
N PRO A 69 -4.39 -14.03 4.64
CA PRO A 69 -4.52 -15.03 5.70
C PRO A 69 -3.32 -15.99 5.75
N ALA A 70 -2.65 -16.21 4.62
CA ALA A 70 -1.57 -17.18 4.47
C ALA A 70 -0.18 -16.58 4.75
N ASN A 71 0.02 -15.32 4.36
CA ASN A 71 1.33 -14.67 4.43
C ASN A 71 1.26 -13.39 5.24
N ARG A 72 2.03 -13.30 6.31
CA ARG A 72 2.08 -12.14 7.22
C ARG A 72 3.11 -11.10 6.79
N HIS A 73 3.40 -10.99 5.48
CA HIS A 73 4.57 -10.23 5.03
C HIS A 73 4.45 -8.73 5.33
N PHE A 74 3.27 -8.15 5.16
CA PHE A 74 3.04 -6.74 5.43
C PHE A 74 3.11 -6.46 6.94
N HIS A 75 2.39 -7.25 7.74
CA HIS A 75 2.42 -7.15 9.18
C HIS A 75 3.83 -7.36 9.76
N THR A 76 4.54 -8.43 9.34
CA THR A 76 5.88 -8.72 9.83
C THR A 76 6.90 -7.63 9.47
N ALA A 77 6.74 -6.97 8.33
CA ALA A 77 7.60 -5.85 7.94
C ALA A 77 7.38 -4.59 8.78
N LEU A 78 6.16 -4.39 9.31
CA LEU A 78 5.78 -3.20 10.05
C LEU A 78 5.79 -3.40 11.57
N MET A 79 5.61 -4.63 12.04
CA MET A 79 5.48 -4.97 13.44
C MET A 79 6.61 -5.91 13.90
N GLN A 80 6.95 -5.84 15.17
CA GLN A 80 7.95 -6.70 15.81
C GLN A 80 7.32 -7.41 16.99
N GLU A 81 7.54 -8.72 17.09
CA GLU A 81 7.19 -9.47 18.29
C GLU A 81 7.97 -8.94 19.50
N THR A 82 7.29 -8.74 20.63
CA THR A 82 7.95 -8.33 21.88
C THR A 82 8.79 -9.45 22.47
N ASN A 83 8.31 -10.70 22.33
CA ASN A 83 9.04 -11.92 22.67
C ASN A 83 8.80 -12.97 21.58
N PRO A 84 9.80 -13.78 21.23
CA PRO A 84 9.64 -14.84 20.22
C PRO A 84 8.46 -15.77 20.55
N GLY A 85 7.53 -15.90 19.60
CA GLY A 85 6.33 -16.74 19.76
C GLY A 85 5.19 -16.10 20.57
N SER A 86 5.28 -14.83 20.92
CA SER A 86 4.17 -14.10 21.55
C SER A 86 3.22 -13.52 20.49
N ASP A 87 1.94 -13.37 20.88
CA ASP A 87 0.97 -12.64 20.06
C ASP A 87 1.00 -11.11 20.32
N ASN A 88 1.99 -10.64 21.08
CA ASN A 88 2.16 -9.23 21.38
C ASN A 88 3.16 -8.61 20.40
N PHE A 89 2.72 -7.59 19.68
CA PHE A 89 3.50 -6.89 18.68
C PHE A 89 3.63 -5.41 19.01
N VAL A 90 4.78 -4.82 18.67
CA VAL A 90 5.01 -3.37 18.73
C VAL A 90 5.37 -2.85 17.35
N PRO A 91 4.98 -1.63 16.99
CA PRO A 91 5.36 -1.03 15.72
C PRO A 91 6.89 -0.88 15.59
N ARG A 92 7.44 -1.21 14.41
CA ARG A 92 8.86 -0.89 14.07
C ARG A 92 9.07 0.60 13.83
N ARG A 93 8.00 1.30 13.52
CA ARG A 93 7.88 2.76 13.42
C ARG A 93 6.69 3.21 14.27
N PRO A 94 6.86 4.18 15.18
CA PRO A 94 5.79 4.60 16.09
C PRO A 94 4.60 5.27 15.38
N ASP A 95 4.81 5.75 14.16
CA ASP A 95 3.83 6.41 13.30
C ASP A 95 3.07 5.45 12.35
N ILE A 96 3.33 4.12 12.42
CA ILE A 96 2.58 3.10 11.67
C ILE A 96 2.04 2.04 12.62
N THR A 97 0.73 1.97 12.75
CA THR A 97 0.04 0.85 13.41
C THR A 97 -0.38 -0.16 12.37
N CYS A 98 -0.13 -1.45 12.59
CA CYS A 98 -0.54 -2.51 11.68
C CYS A 98 -1.27 -3.62 12.43
N PHE A 99 -2.43 -4.05 11.90
CA PHE A 99 -3.12 -5.23 12.36
C PHE A 99 -3.50 -6.14 11.20
N ARG A 100 -3.94 -7.36 11.53
CA ARG A 100 -4.36 -8.35 10.55
C ARG A 100 -5.86 -8.52 10.60
N GLN A 101 -6.47 -8.53 9.42
CA GLN A 101 -7.90 -8.74 9.27
C GLN A 101 -8.20 -9.60 8.05
N ARG A 102 -8.92 -10.70 8.23
CA ARG A 102 -9.42 -11.47 7.10
C ARG A 102 -10.52 -10.68 6.39
N LEU A 103 -10.52 -10.74 5.06
CA LEU A 103 -11.60 -10.17 4.24
C LEU A 103 -12.47 -11.24 3.60
N ARG A 104 -11.95 -12.48 3.44
CA ARG A 104 -12.71 -13.57 2.85
C ARG A 104 -13.37 -14.41 3.93
N ALA A 105 -14.68 -14.44 3.91
CA ALA A 105 -15.53 -15.44 4.49
C ALA A 105 -16.44 -16.02 3.40
N GLU A 106 -16.93 -17.22 3.60
CA GLU A 106 -17.91 -17.86 2.73
C GLU A 106 -19.19 -18.08 3.52
N ASP A 107 -20.32 -17.78 2.91
CA ASP A 107 -21.63 -18.09 3.47
C ASP A 107 -21.92 -19.60 3.42
N SER A 108 -23.07 -20.01 3.92
CA SER A 108 -23.50 -21.42 3.92
C SER A 108 -23.66 -22.03 2.50
N THR A 109 -23.63 -21.20 1.46
CA THR A 109 -23.72 -21.62 0.04
C THR A 109 -22.35 -21.64 -0.66
N GLY A 110 -21.25 -21.31 0.06
CA GLY A 110 -19.90 -21.20 -0.49
C GLY A 110 -19.64 -19.91 -1.28
N ARG A 111 -20.50 -18.90 -1.12
CA ARG A 111 -20.32 -17.59 -1.74
C ARG A 111 -19.56 -16.67 -0.79
N VAL A 112 -18.79 -15.74 -1.35
CA VAL A 112 -18.11 -14.71 -0.55
C VAL A 112 -19.15 -13.89 0.24
N ASP A 113 -18.96 -13.88 1.56
CA ASP A 113 -19.73 -13.07 2.50
C ASP A 113 -19.05 -11.70 2.62
N PRO A 114 -19.74 -10.58 2.37
CA PRO A 114 -19.17 -9.25 2.44
C PRO A 114 -19.00 -8.71 3.87
N THR A 115 -19.48 -9.40 4.89
CA THR A 115 -19.47 -8.93 6.30
C THR A 115 -18.07 -8.53 6.77
N LEU A 116 -17.04 -9.33 6.46
CA LEU A 116 -15.67 -8.99 6.88
C LEU A 116 -15.12 -7.73 6.19
N ALA A 117 -15.61 -7.40 5.00
CA ALA A 117 -15.24 -6.15 4.35
C ALA A 117 -15.98 -4.96 4.96
N GLN A 118 -17.21 -5.15 5.45
CA GLN A 118 -17.92 -4.15 6.25
C GLN A 118 -17.15 -3.86 7.53
N ASP A 119 -16.76 -4.88 8.29
CA ASP A 119 -15.96 -4.73 9.50
C ASP A 119 -14.65 -3.97 9.22
N MET A 120 -13.98 -4.26 8.10
CA MET A 120 -12.75 -3.53 7.72
C MET A 120 -13.06 -2.06 7.47
N ILE A 121 -14.12 -1.75 6.73
CA ILE A 121 -14.49 -0.36 6.43
C ILE A 121 -14.91 0.39 7.69
N GLU A 122 -15.61 -0.24 8.62
CA GLU A 122 -15.95 0.35 9.92
C GLU A 122 -14.67 0.71 10.69
N HIS A 123 -13.69 -0.20 10.77
CA HIS A 123 -12.39 0.12 11.36
C HIS A 123 -11.68 1.29 10.65
N VAL A 124 -11.75 1.36 9.32
CA VAL A 124 -11.19 2.47 8.56
C VAL A 124 -11.89 3.80 8.88
N ILE A 125 -13.21 3.79 9.02
CA ILE A 125 -14.01 4.99 9.34
C ILE A 125 -13.68 5.48 10.76
N GLU A 126 -13.66 4.57 11.73
CA GLU A 126 -13.46 4.87 13.15
C GLU A 126 -12.01 5.23 13.50
N ALA A 127 -11.03 4.76 12.72
CA ALA A 127 -9.62 5.02 12.96
C ALA A 127 -9.33 6.52 13.06
N ALA A 128 -8.45 6.91 13.98
CA ALA A 128 -7.96 8.28 14.11
C ALA A 128 -7.00 8.67 12.98
N GLU A 129 -6.34 7.69 12.38
CA GLU A 129 -5.36 7.86 11.31
C GLU A 129 -6.03 8.36 10.04
N ARG A 130 -5.39 9.36 9.42
CA ARG A 130 -5.88 9.93 8.14
C ARG A 130 -5.40 9.16 6.91
N PHE A 131 -4.41 8.31 7.07
CA PHE A 131 -3.79 7.52 6.01
C PHE A 131 -3.99 6.04 6.32
N VAL A 132 -4.71 5.33 5.45
CA VAL A 132 -4.97 3.90 5.62
C VAL A 132 -4.46 3.15 4.39
N VAL A 133 -3.66 2.10 4.62
CA VAL A 133 -3.08 1.26 3.56
C VAL A 133 -3.44 -0.19 3.81
N VAL A 134 -4.05 -0.84 2.83
CA VAL A 134 -4.49 -2.24 2.92
C VAL A 134 -3.73 -3.08 1.90
N ASP A 135 -3.04 -4.12 2.35
CA ASP A 135 -2.40 -5.13 1.50
C ASP A 135 -3.34 -6.33 1.34
N PHE A 136 -3.82 -6.52 0.10
CA PHE A 136 -4.77 -7.60 -0.23
C PHE A 136 -4.04 -8.91 -0.55
N PRO A 137 -4.68 -10.08 -0.29
CA PRO A 137 -4.12 -11.37 -0.63
C PRO A 137 -3.97 -11.53 -2.15
N ALA A 138 -3.08 -12.43 -2.55
CA ALA A 138 -2.89 -12.73 -3.98
C ALA A 138 -4.09 -13.50 -4.53
N GLY A 139 -4.55 -13.10 -5.72
CA GLY A 139 -5.57 -13.84 -6.46
C GLY A 139 -7.01 -13.77 -5.92
N ASP A 140 -7.25 -12.98 -4.88
CA ASP A 140 -8.60 -12.83 -4.29
C ASP A 140 -9.36 -11.63 -4.87
N THR A 141 -9.44 -11.58 -6.20
CA THR A 141 -10.21 -10.55 -6.91
C THR A 141 -11.72 -10.72 -6.74
N GLU A 142 -12.20 -11.95 -6.49
CA GLU A 142 -13.62 -12.18 -6.26
C GLU A 142 -14.12 -11.48 -5.00
N THR A 143 -13.41 -11.63 -3.88
CA THR A 143 -13.75 -10.92 -2.64
C THR A 143 -13.78 -9.41 -2.87
N THR A 144 -12.71 -8.86 -3.48
CA THR A 144 -12.65 -7.43 -3.79
C THR A 144 -13.81 -6.98 -4.67
N ARG A 145 -14.14 -7.74 -5.72
CA ARG A 145 -15.24 -7.41 -6.65
C ARG A 145 -16.59 -7.40 -5.95
N ARG A 146 -16.87 -8.40 -5.08
CA ARG A 146 -18.13 -8.49 -4.34
C ARG A 146 -18.27 -7.41 -3.27
N CYS A 147 -17.18 -6.97 -2.70
CA CYS A 147 -17.17 -5.92 -1.68
C CYS A 147 -16.99 -4.51 -2.26
N ALA A 148 -16.74 -4.39 -3.58
CA ALA A 148 -16.40 -3.12 -4.22
C ALA A 148 -17.45 -2.03 -4.01
N GLU A 149 -18.73 -2.36 -4.14
CA GLU A 149 -19.84 -1.42 -3.97
C GLU A 149 -19.89 -0.87 -2.54
N ILE A 150 -19.82 -1.76 -1.56
CA ILE A 150 -19.80 -1.39 -0.12
C ILE A 150 -18.62 -0.47 0.17
N ILE A 151 -17.42 -0.82 -0.30
CA ILE A 151 -16.21 -0.01 -0.08
C ILE A 151 -16.38 1.37 -0.71
N ILE A 152 -16.85 1.45 -1.94
CA ILE A 152 -17.01 2.72 -2.66
C ILE A 152 -18.04 3.62 -1.98
N GLU A 153 -19.22 3.08 -1.63
CA GLU A 153 -20.30 3.84 -1.00
C GLU A 153 -19.89 4.33 0.38
N SER A 154 -19.36 3.45 1.23
CA SER A 154 -18.87 3.81 2.56
C SER A 154 -17.78 4.88 2.52
N CYS A 155 -16.84 4.79 1.56
CA CYS A 155 -15.84 5.83 1.38
C CYS A 155 -16.44 7.18 1.01
N ARG A 156 -17.44 7.20 0.12
CA ARG A 156 -18.12 8.43 -0.28
C ARG A 156 -18.90 9.06 0.87
N GLU A 157 -19.68 8.27 1.60
CA GLU A 157 -20.49 8.74 2.73
C GLU A 157 -19.60 9.28 3.87
N SER A 158 -18.43 8.69 4.09
CA SER A 158 -17.51 9.06 5.16
C SER A 158 -16.46 10.09 4.74
N ASN A 159 -16.55 10.68 3.55
CA ASN A 159 -15.55 11.62 3.00
C ASN A 159 -14.12 11.03 3.02
N ILE A 160 -14.00 9.75 2.64
CA ILE A 160 -12.75 9.03 2.50
C ILE A 160 -12.40 8.94 1.03
N ARG A 161 -11.23 9.40 0.66
CA ARG A 161 -10.69 9.28 -0.69
C ARG A 161 -10.23 7.85 -0.94
N LEU A 162 -10.76 7.19 -1.97
CA LEU A 162 -10.42 5.81 -2.31
C LEU A 162 -9.40 5.77 -3.45
N ALA A 163 -8.23 5.20 -3.18
CA ALA A 163 -7.23 4.88 -4.18
C ALA A 163 -7.07 3.36 -4.33
N VAL A 164 -7.11 2.87 -5.56
CA VAL A 164 -6.97 1.45 -5.88
C VAL A 164 -5.69 1.24 -6.70
N VAL A 165 -4.76 0.47 -6.18
CA VAL A 165 -3.48 0.16 -6.82
C VAL A 165 -3.47 -1.30 -7.26
N VAL A 166 -3.26 -1.53 -8.56
CA VAL A 166 -3.09 -2.87 -9.12
C VAL A 166 -1.63 -3.09 -9.47
N ALA A 167 -0.97 -4.01 -8.77
CA ALA A 167 0.40 -4.41 -9.05
C ALA A 167 0.46 -5.34 -10.27
N ALA A 168 1.37 -5.07 -11.19
CA ALA A 168 1.60 -5.87 -12.38
C ALA A 168 3.08 -6.29 -12.47
N GLY A 169 3.31 -7.61 -12.65
CA GLY A 169 4.63 -8.16 -12.98
C GLY A 169 4.84 -8.24 -14.49
N ALA A 170 6.07 -8.12 -14.95
CA ALA A 170 6.40 -8.11 -16.38
C ALA A 170 6.13 -9.46 -17.09
N VAL A 171 6.24 -10.57 -16.37
CA VAL A 171 6.12 -11.93 -16.91
C VAL A 171 4.77 -12.59 -16.64
N ASP A 172 3.85 -11.88 -16.00
CA ASP A 172 2.59 -12.46 -15.53
C ASP A 172 1.38 -11.62 -15.98
N PRO A 173 0.56 -12.11 -16.91
CA PRO A 173 -0.58 -11.39 -17.45
C PRO A 173 -1.78 -11.29 -16.50
N THR A 174 -1.76 -11.93 -15.32
CA THR A 174 -2.89 -11.94 -14.38
C THR A 174 -3.34 -10.53 -13.93
N ALA A 175 -2.48 -9.52 -14.06
CA ALA A 175 -2.88 -8.13 -13.86
C ALA A 175 -4.02 -7.68 -14.80
N LEU A 176 -4.08 -8.22 -16.03
CA LEU A 176 -5.18 -7.92 -16.95
C LEU A 176 -6.53 -8.49 -16.46
N ASP A 177 -6.50 -9.66 -15.83
CA ASP A 177 -7.71 -10.27 -15.29
C ASP A 177 -8.21 -9.45 -14.09
N VAL A 178 -7.30 -9.03 -13.19
CA VAL A 178 -7.64 -8.11 -12.09
C VAL A 178 -8.25 -6.81 -12.62
N LEU A 179 -7.61 -6.18 -13.61
CA LEU A 179 -8.12 -4.94 -14.21
C LEU A 179 -9.50 -5.14 -14.86
N ARG A 180 -9.75 -6.31 -15.46
CA ARG A 180 -11.04 -6.63 -16.10
C ARG A 180 -12.13 -6.82 -15.05
N GLU A 181 -11.87 -7.60 -14.02
CA GLU A 181 -12.82 -7.91 -12.96
C GLU A 181 -13.16 -6.70 -12.10
N LEU A 182 -12.15 -5.86 -11.81
CA LEU A 182 -12.30 -4.67 -10.99
C LEU A 182 -12.59 -3.38 -11.78
N LYS A 183 -12.80 -3.47 -13.10
CA LYS A 183 -13.04 -2.29 -13.94
C LYS A 183 -14.11 -1.34 -13.39
N PRO A 184 -15.27 -1.79 -12.88
CA PRO A 184 -16.26 -0.88 -12.28
C PRO A 184 -15.69 -0.11 -11.09
N MET A 185 -14.97 -0.77 -10.20
CA MET A 185 -14.33 -0.14 -9.04
C MET A 185 -13.24 0.87 -9.46
N LEU A 186 -12.41 0.51 -10.46
CA LEU A 186 -11.35 1.37 -10.98
C LEU A 186 -11.87 2.65 -11.63
N ILE A 187 -13.08 2.61 -12.21
CA ILE A 187 -13.75 3.79 -12.76
C ILE A 187 -14.37 4.63 -11.66
N ALA A 188 -14.92 4.00 -10.63
CA ALA A 188 -15.70 4.64 -9.57
C ALA A 188 -14.86 5.22 -8.42
N CYS A 189 -13.63 4.72 -8.21
CA CYS A 189 -12.72 5.24 -7.17
C CYS A 189 -12.13 6.60 -7.55
N ASP A 190 -11.60 7.33 -6.57
CA ASP A 190 -11.00 8.65 -6.79
C ASP A 190 -9.66 8.56 -7.52
N ARG A 191 -8.93 7.45 -7.35
CA ARG A 191 -7.66 7.20 -8.03
C ARG A 191 -7.46 5.72 -8.30
N ALA A 192 -7.24 5.35 -9.55
CA ALA A 192 -6.87 4.02 -9.99
C ALA A 192 -5.43 4.05 -10.53
N ILE A 193 -4.57 3.15 -10.04
CA ILE A 193 -3.16 3.11 -10.39
C ILE A 193 -2.78 1.71 -10.84
N LEU A 194 -2.21 1.58 -12.04
CA LEU A 194 -1.53 0.39 -12.52
C LEU A 194 -0.03 0.55 -12.25
N ALA A 195 0.49 -0.20 -11.29
CA ALA A 195 1.89 -0.15 -10.88
C ALA A 195 2.69 -1.29 -11.53
N LYS A 196 3.48 -0.98 -12.55
CA LYS A 196 4.37 -1.91 -13.26
C LYS A 196 5.61 -2.15 -12.42
N ASN A 197 5.75 -3.34 -11.83
CA ASN A 197 6.91 -3.71 -11.03
C ASN A 197 8.04 -4.25 -11.90
N THR A 198 9.12 -3.47 -12.03
CA THR A 198 10.27 -3.82 -12.88
C THR A 198 11.28 -4.76 -12.22
N ALA A 199 10.93 -5.38 -11.07
CA ALA A 199 11.85 -6.25 -10.32
C ALA A 199 12.35 -7.46 -11.11
N GLN A 200 11.49 -8.05 -11.95
CA GLN A 200 11.79 -9.27 -12.72
C GLN A 200 12.20 -8.97 -14.17
N ALA A 201 11.55 -8.03 -14.82
CA ALA A 201 11.80 -7.60 -16.18
C ALA A 201 11.17 -6.22 -16.42
N THR A 202 11.53 -5.59 -17.54
CA THR A 202 11.05 -4.24 -17.91
C THR A 202 10.06 -4.24 -19.08
N ASN A 203 9.84 -5.40 -19.70
CA ASN A 203 8.89 -5.50 -20.81
C ASN A 203 7.46 -5.76 -20.30
N PHE A 204 6.56 -4.85 -20.61
CA PHE A 204 5.14 -4.89 -20.30
C PHE A 204 4.25 -4.82 -21.56
N ASP A 205 4.72 -5.34 -22.70
CA ASP A 205 4.02 -5.28 -23.99
C ASP A 205 2.59 -5.82 -23.91
N TYR A 206 2.35 -6.83 -23.06
CA TYR A 206 1.01 -7.38 -22.84
C TYR A 206 0.02 -6.37 -22.24
N LEU A 207 0.51 -5.41 -21.41
CA LEU A 207 -0.29 -4.31 -20.86
C LEU A 207 -0.45 -3.19 -21.90
N GLU A 208 0.64 -2.79 -22.55
CA GLU A 208 0.66 -1.68 -23.49
C GLU A 208 -0.19 -1.99 -24.76
N SER A 209 -0.21 -3.24 -25.20
CA SER A 209 -1.04 -3.67 -26.32
C SER A 209 -2.52 -3.84 -25.97
N SER A 210 -2.87 -3.98 -24.68
CA SER A 210 -4.22 -4.27 -24.21
C SER A 210 -5.20 -3.12 -24.48
N ASP A 211 -6.32 -3.43 -25.14
CA ASP A 211 -7.39 -2.46 -25.35
C ASP A 211 -8.07 -2.03 -24.05
N LEU A 212 -8.10 -2.92 -23.03
CA LEU A 212 -8.58 -2.58 -21.69
C LEU A 212 -7.71 -1.49 -21.06
N VAL A 213 -6.38 -1.64 -21.08
CA VAL A 213 -5.46 -0.65 -20.52
C VAL A 213 -5.54 0.67 -21.28
N LYS A 214 -5.63 0.62 -22.63
CA LYS A 214 -5.85 1.81 -23.47
C LYS A 214 -7.16 2.52 -23.12
N ALA A 215 -8.24 1.77 -22.85
CA ALA A 215 -9.52 2.35 -22.45
C ALA A 215 -9.45 2.96 -21.04
N LEU A 216 -8.79 2.30 -20.08
CA LEU A 216 -8.59 2.82 -18.72
C LEU A 216 -7.72 4.09 -18.71
N ARG A 217 -6.69 4.18 -19.54
CA ARG A 217 -5.84 5.38 -19.67
C ARG A 217 -6.61 6.64 -20.12
N LYS A 218 -7.80 6.48 -20.70
CA LYS A 218 -8.68 7.61 -21.04
C LYS A 218 -9.46 8.15 -19.85
N GLN A 219 -9.50 7.41 -18.73
CA GLN A 219 -10.16 7.84 -17.50
C GLN A 219 -9.28 8.87 -16.77
N PRO A 220 -9.84 10.00 -16.31
CA PRO A 220 -9.07 11.06 -15.66
C PRO A 220 -8.44 10.62 -14.34
N ASN A 221 -9.04 9.65 -13.67
CA ASN A 221 -8.57 9.10 -12.40
C ASN A 221 -7.53 7.99 -12.56
N PHE A 222 -7.25 7.50 -13.78
CA PHE A 222 -6.34 6.37 -14.00
C PHE A 222 -4.92 6.83 -14.27
N ARG A 223 -3.94 6.18 -13.61
CA ARG A 223 -2.50 6.42 -13.81
C ARG A 223 -1.77 5.10 -14.03
N VAL A 224 -0.68 5.15 -14.77
CA VAL A 224 0.28 4.05 -14.91
C VAL A 224 1.62 4.53 -14.40
N ILE A 225 2.22 3.78 -13.50
CA ILE A 225 3.53 4.09 -12.94
C ILE A 225 4.46 2.89 -13.05
N GLU A 226 5.76 3.13 -12.91
CA GLU A 226 6.78 2.09 -12.83
C GLU A 226 7.40 2.08 -11.44
N ILE A 227 7.50 0.89 -10.85
CA ILE A 227 8.16 0.66 -9.58
C ILE A 227 9.56 0.15 -9.87
N GLU A 228 10.56 0.96 -9.48
CA GLU A 228 11.96 0.63 -9.67
C GLU A 228 12.36 -0.65 -8.94
N LYS A 229 13.21 -1.46 -9.59
CA LYS A 229 13.79 -2.66 -8.98
C LYS A 229 14.59 -2.29 -7.74
N ILE A 230 14.31 -2.96 -6.64
CA ILE A 230 15.08 -2.86 -5.41
C ILE A 230 16.28 -3.81 -5.51
N GLY A 231 17.49 -3.31 -5.23
CA GLY A 231 18.70 -4.11 -5.22
C GLY A 231 18.66 -5.22 -4.16
N GLU A 232 19.27 -6.36 -4.44
CA GLU A 232 19.23 -7.56 -3.56
C GLU A 232 19.67 -7.28 -2.12
N ARG A 233 20.70 -6.46 -1.93
CA ARG A 233 21.20 -6.08 -0.60
C ARG A 233 20.17 -5.27 0.20
N LEU A 234 19.39 -4.42 -0.47
CA LEU A 234 18.32 -3.68 0.17
C LEU A 234 17.14 -4.60 0.50
N ILE A 235 16.83 -5.56 -0.38
CA ILE A 235 15.81 -6.60 -0.12
C ILE A 235 16.23 -7.42 1.11
N GLU A 236 17.48 -7.81 1.22
CA GLU A 236 18.03 -8.51 2.38
C GLU A 236 17.87 -7.68 3.66
N ALA A 237 18.26 -6.40 3.63
CA ALA A 237 18.11 -5.50 4.78
C ALA A 237 16.66 -5.34 5.21
N LEU A 238 15.74 -5.17 4.26
CA LEU A 238 14.32 -4.99 4.54
C LEU A 238 13.64 -6.28 5.04
N ARG A 239 13.96 -7.44 4.44
CA ARG A 239 13.25 -8.70 4.71
C ARG A 239 13.91 -9.57 5.77
N VAL A 240 15.25 -9.69 5.75
CA VAL A 240 16.00 -10.58 6.64
C VAL A 240 16.41 -9.84 7.90
N GLN A 241 16.88 -8.60 7.78
CA GLN A 241 17.28 -7.78 8.92
C GLN A 241 16.11 -6.97 9.48
N ASN A 242 14.92 -7.09 8.88
CA ASN A 242 13.69 -6.41 9.31
C ASN A 242 13.83 -4.89 9.44
N MET A 243 14.64 -4.26 8.60
CA MET A 243 14.77 -2.80 8.57
C MET A 243 13.53 -2.16 7.94
N THR A 244 13.11 -1.02 8.45
CA THR A 244 12.14 -0.15 7.77
C THR A 244 12.87 0.69 6.71
N TRP A 245 12.13 1.28 5.75
CA TRP A 245 12.70 2.23 4.80
C TRP A 245 13.34 3.44 5.51
N GLN A 246 12.71 3.90 6.59
CA GLN A 246 13.23 4.98 7.43
C GLN A 246 14.56 4.60 8.09
N THR A 247 14.64 3.43 8.73
CA THR A 247 15.87 2.92 9.37
C THR A 247 16.97 2.75 8.33
N LEU A 248 16.64 2.18 7.17
CA LEU A 248 17.56 1.96 6.07
C LEU A 248 18.13 3.28 5.54
N ALA A 249 17.31 4.31 5.42
CA ALA A 249 17.74 5.62 4.94
C ALA A 249 18.52 6.45 5.98
N ASN A 250 18.33 6.20 7.28
CA ASN A 250 18.88 7.04 8.34
C ASN A 250 20.06 6.40 9.09
N THR A 251 19.96 5.12 9.43
CA THR A 251 20.88 4.46 10.38
C THR A 251 21.65 3.27 9.79
N ALA A 252 21.28 2.76 8.62
CA ALA A 252 21.99 1.66 7.98
C ALA A 252 23.46 2.02 7.67
N PRO A 253 24.35 1.02 7.47
CA PRO A 253 25.72 1.25 7.00
C PRO A 253 25.72 2.12 5.73
N MET A 254 26.75 2.98 5.60
CA MET A 254 26.81 4.06 4.59
C MET A 254 26.37 3.64 3.19
N ARG A 255 26.83 2.47 2.72
CA ARG A 255 26.54 1.97 1.37
C ARG A 255 25.04 1.71 1.16
N LEU A 256 24.39 1.01 2.11
CA LEU A 256 22.94 0.74 2.09
C LEU A 256 22.15 2.02 2.28
N ARG A 257 22.61 2.90 3.15
CA ARG A 257 21.97 4.17 3.46
C ARG A 257 21.88 5.11 2.25
N VAL A 258 22.97 5.23 1.47
CA VAL A 258 22.97 6.09 0.28
C VAL A 258 21.99 5.58 -0.78
N GLU A 259 22.03 4.27 -1.06
CA GLU A 259 21.10 3.65 -2.01
C GLU A 259 19.66 3.68 -1.48
N GLY A 260 19.44 3.38 -0.21
CA GLY A 260 18.13 3.46 0.45
C GLY A 260 17.53 4.86 0.39
N ARG A 261 18.33 5.90 0.63
CA ARG A 261 17.90 7.30 0.49
C ARG A 261 17.49 7.66 -0.93
N ARG A 262 18.24 7.20 -1.92
CA ARG A 262 17.93 7.45 -3.33
C ARG A 262 16.61 6.80 -3.72
N LEU A 263 16.45 5.51 -3.44
CA LEU A 263 15.23 4.77 -3.75
C LEU A 263 14.02 5.33 -2.99
N ARG A 264 14.19 5.64 -1.70
CA ARG A 264 13.11 6.21 -0.88
C ARG A 264 12.61 7.53 -1.44
N ARG A 265 13.50 8.45 -1.82
CA ARG A 265 13.10 9.72 -2.47
C ARG A 265 12.38 9.49 -3.78
N ASN A 266 12.88 8.54 -4.60
CA ASN A 266 12.28 8.24 -5.88
C ASN A 266 10.85 7.70 -5.73
N PHE A 267 10.65 6.67 -4.91
CA PHE A 267 9.30 6.13 -4.75
C PHE A 267 8.35 7.09 -4.00
N HIS A 268 8.85 7.93 -3.07
CA HIS A 268 8.01 8.97 -2.47
C HIS A 268 7.48 9.94 -3.54
N GLN A 269 8.34 10.38 -4.45
CA GLN A 269 7.91 11.26 -5.55
C GLN A 269 6.91 10.57 -6.48
N VAL A 270 7.22 9.33 -6.90
CA VAL A 270 6.34 8.53 -7.79
C VAL A 270 4.96 8.33 -7.17
N TRP A 271 4.89 7.93 -5.88
CA TRP A 271 3.62 7.70 -5.20
C TRP A 271 2.86 8.99 -4.92
N ARG A 272 3.56 10.05 -4.53
CA ARG A 272 2.94 11.37 -4.35
C ARG A 272 2.25 11.84 -5.64
N ASP A 273 2.95 11.77 -6.78
CA ASP A 273 2.40 12.18 -8.08
C ASP A 273 1.26 11.27 -8.54
N ALA A 274 1.38 9.96 -8.30
CA ALA A 274 0.35 8.98 -8.66
C ALA A 274 -0.92 9.14 -7.82
N LEU A 275 -0.79 9.41 -6.52
CA LEU A 275 -1.90 9.56 -5.58
C LEU A 275 -2.53 10.96 -5.59
N ARG A 276 -1.93 11.96 -6.23
CA ARG A 276 -2.49 13.31 -6.30
C ARG A 276 -3.90 13.30 -6.94
N PRO A 277 -4.87 14.13 -6.44
CA PRO A 277 -6.22 14.25 -6.98
C PRO A 277 -6.31 14.53 -8.47
#